data_f498b369f922c74a3312c5da42a27b08
#
_entry.id   f498b369f922c74a3312c5da42a27b08
#
_cell.length_a   1.000
_cell.length_b   1.000
_cell.length_c   1.000
_cell.angle_alpha   90.00
_cell.angle_beta   90.00
_cell.angle_gamma   90.00
#
_symmetry.space_group_name_H-M   'P 1'
#
loop_
_entity.id
_entity.type
_entity.pdbx_description
1 polymer ?
#
loop_
_entity_poly.entity_id
_entity_poly.type
_entity_poly.pdbx_seq_one_letter_code
_entity_poly.pdbx_strand_id
1 'polypeptide(L)'
;MSDPTRTPIGATLSVDPEWGRTARAWGIFAGIAFAIATAAFVVEATGLLASSPAYTPTAAGQLIDEAKFFAASFGYQQQVLWDYVLRDGLYFFAYLALIPLAIGLREVAGHRRVAPQLAAAFLVVAANFGCMNAFMTFVQVDYWKNSGWDQVPAAIMVAVGRDVDLMNGLTRWAGIASFAALAIALYYLGRACRSGGVLPGWLGVVAYVGAAILLAMIVVSQVSGTDAINNLLSLAIGMVVAPIVTIGLGVHIARAASGAPEPVDGR
;
A
#
# COMPACT_ATOMS: atom_id res chain seq x y z
N MET A 1 37.66 3.19 45.42
CA MET A 1 36.64 2.10 45.21
C MET A 1 35.70 2.56 44.11
N SER A 2 35.93 2.07 42.89
CA SER A 2 35.08 2.35 41.70
C SER A 2 33.88 1.43 41.78
N ASP A 3 32.69 2.00 41.73
CA ASP A 3 31.41 1.29 41.73
C ASP A 3 31.26 0.48 40.43
N PRO A 4 31.24 -0.86 40.47
CA PRO A 4 31.17 -1.70 39.28
C PRO A 4 29.79 -1.77 38.62
N THR A 5 28.79 -0.99 39.06
CA THR A 5 27.42 -1.04 38.57
C THR A 5 27.06 0.08 37.60
N ARG A 6 27.97 0.99 37.25
CA ARG A 6 27.73 1.95 36.19
C ARG A 6 27.98 1.32 34.84
N THR A 7 26.97 0.69 34.26
CA THR A 7 26.91 0.41 32.84
C THR A 7 27.11 1.73 32.10
N PRO A 8 28.05 1.84 31.16
CA PRO A 8 28.28 3.09 30.43
C PRO A 8 26.97 3.44 29.69
N ILE A 9 26.44 4.64 30.04
CA ILE A 9 25.31 5.26 29.37
C ILE A 9 25.81 5.65 27.96
N GLY A 10 25.80 4.70 27.02
CA GLY A 10 26.35 4.88 25.70
C GLY A 10 26.60 3.61 24.92
N ALA A 11 26.14 2.46 25.42
CA ALA A 11 26.11 1.27 24.57
C ALA A 11 25.11 1.57 23.43
N THR A 12 25.61 2.08 22.31
CA THR A 12 24.91 2.04 21.04
C THR A 12 24.55 0.58 20.82
N LEU A 13 23.28 0.26 20.89
CA LEU A 13 22.78 -1.05 20.47
C LEU A 13 23.30 -1.23 19.05
N SER A 14 24.33 -2.10 18.88
CA SER A 14 24.82 -2.45 17.56
C SER A 14 23.72 -3.24 16.89
N VAL A 15 22.97 -2.58 16.04
CA VAL A 15 21.99 -3.25 15.17
C VAL A 15 22.79 -4.18 14.25
N ASP A 16 22.36 -5.42 14.14
CA ASP A 16 23.00 -6.38 13.25
C ASP A 16 23.08 -5.80 11.82
N PRO A 17 24.26 -5.71 11.20
CA PRO A 17 24.43 -5.21 9.84
C PRO A 17 23.60 -5.98 8.79
N GLU A 18 23.20 -7.21 9.08
CA GLU A 18 22.34 -8.00 8.22
C GLU A 18 20.94 -7.41 8.11
N TRP A 19 20.39 -6.89 9.22
CA TRP A 19 19.12 -6.15 9.21
C TRP A 19 19.19 -4.91 8.35
N GLY A 20 20.31 -4.19 8.35
CA GLY A 20 20.51 -3.03 7.48
C GLY A 20 20.45 -3.39 6.00
N ARG A 21 21.16 -4.45 5.60
CA ARG A 21 21.14 -4.94 4.21
C ARG A 21 19.74 -5.40 3.79
N THR A 22 19.08 -6.14 4.65
CA THR A 22 17.71 -6.64 4.44
C THR A 22 16.72 -5.48 4.29
N ALA A 23 16.73 -4.51 5.20
CA ALA A 23 15.84 -3.34 5.13
C ALA A 23 16.06 -2.51 3.85
N ARG A 24 17.33 -2.34 3.42
CA ARG A 24 17.65 -1.67 2.16
C ARG A 24 17.07 -2.39 0.95
N ALA A 25 17.26 -3.72 0.87
CA ALA A 25 16.76 -4.51 -0.23
C ALA A 25 15.22 -4.46 -0.32
N TRP A 26 14.55 -4.65 0.80
CA TRP A 26 13.08 -4.59 0.86
C TRP A 26 12.54 -3.18 0.62
N GLY A 27 13.24 -2.14 1.06
CA GLY A 27 12.86 -0.75 0.78
C GLY A 27 12.90 -0.41 -0.70
N ILE A 28 13.98 -0.81 -1.39
CA ILE A 28 14.12 -0.64 -2.85
C ILE A 28 13.05 -1.45 -3.57
N PHE A 29 12.88 -2.72 -3.21
CA PHE A 29 11.88 -3.59 -3.81
C PHE A 29 10.46 -3.01 -3.64
N ALA A 30 10.06 -2.62 -2.43
CA ALA A 30 8.76 -2.03 -2.17
C ALA A 30 8.52 -0.76 -3.00
N GLY A 31 9.50 0.13 -3.05
CA GLY A 31 9.40 1.36 -3.83
C GLY A 31 9.18 1.11 -5.32
N ILE A 32 9.96 0.20 -5.91
CA ILE A 32 9.80 -0.18 -7.33
C ILE A 32 8.46 -0.87 -7.56
N ALA A 33 8.07 -1.81 -6.68
CA ALA A 33 6.81 -2.54 -6.81
C ALA A 33 5.60 -1.62 -6.71
N PHE A 34 5.57 -0.66 -5.76
CA PHE A 34 4.51 0.36 -5.69
C PHE A 34 4.44 1.21 -6.96
N ALA A 35 5.58 1.65 -7.48
CA ALA A 35 5.62 2.47 -8.69
C ALA A 35 5.07 1.72 -9.91
N ILE A 36 5.51 0.48 -10.13
CA ILE A 36 5.05 -0.33 -11.27
C ILE A 36 3.57 -0.69 -11.12
N ALA A 37 3.13 -1.12 -9.92
CA ALA A 37 1.73 -1.44 -9.67
C ALA A 37 0.81 -0.22 -9.90
N THR A 38 1.25 0.96 -9.48
CA THR A 38 0.50 2.20 -9.71
C THR A 38 0.49 2.59 -11.18
N ALA A 39 1.59 2.39 -11.92
CA ALA A 39 1.61 2.63 -13.36
C ALA A 39 0.62 1.70 -14.09
N ALA A 40 0.57 0.41 -13.74
CA ALA A 40 -0.40 -0.53 -14.27
C ALA A 40 -1.85 -0.09 -13.97
N PHE A 41 -2.13 0.30 -12.72
CA PHE A 41 -3.43 0.85 -12.33
C PHE A 41 -3.86 2.05 -13.21
N VAL A 42 -2.93 2.95 -13.50
CA VAL A 42 -3.24 4.13 -14.35
C VAL A 42 -3.51 3.73 -15.79
N VAL A 43 -2.75 2.79 -16.34
CA VAL A 43 -2.98 2.27 -17.69
C VAL A 43 -4.38 1.67 -17.79
N GLU A 44 -4.81 0.89 -16.79
CA GLU A 44 -6.18 0.36 -16.74
C GLU A 44 -7.21 1.48 -16.60
N ALA A 45 -7.03 2.40 -15.65
CA ALA A 45 -7.96 3.49 -15.35
C ALA A 45 -8.16 4.46 -16.52
N THR A 46 -7.19 4.55 -17.45
CA THR A 46 -7.32 5.35 -18.68
C THR A 46 -8.12 4.64 -19.76
N GLY A 47 -8.50 3.37 -19.57
CA GLY A 47 -9.20 2.58 -20.59
C GLY A 47 -8.35 2.19 -21.80
N LEU A 48 -7.02 2.31 -21.72
CA LEU A 48 -6.10 1.95 -22.81
C LEU A 48 -6.10 0.46 -23.12
N LEU A 49 -6.37 -0.40 -22.11
CA LEU A 49 -6.39 -1.86 -22.29
C LEU A 49 -7.76 -2.33 -22.77
N ALA A 50 -8.84 -1.85 -22.16
CA ALA A 50 -10.21 -2.16 -22.51
C ALA A 50 -11.16 -1.10 -21.90
N SER A 51 -12.32 -0.91 -22.51
CA SER A 51 -13.33 0.01 -21.97
C SER A 51 -14.20 -0.73 -20.96
N SER A 52 -14.25 -0.23 -19.73
CA SER A 52 -15.16 -0.75 -18.71
C SER A 52 -16.62 -0.54 -19.12
N PRO A 53 -17.51 -1.55 -18.95
CA PRO A 53 -18.91 -1.40 -19.26
C PRO A 53 -19.56 -0.35 -18.35
N ALA A 54 -20.25 0.62 -18.97
CA ALA A 54 -21.02 1.60 -18.23
C ALA A 54 -22.26 0.93 -17.62
N TYR A 55 -22.37 0.92 -16.29
CA TYR A 55 -23.60 0.54 -15.62
C TYR A 55 -24.50 1.77 -15.50
N THR A 56 -25.59 1.74 -16.29
CA THR A 56 -26.71 2.64 -16.05
C THR A 56 -27.77 1.80 -15.36
N PRO A 57 -28.07 2.03 -14.06
CA PRO A 57 -29.19 1.35 -13.42
C PRO A 57 -30.47 1.75 -14.15
N THR A 58 -30.88 0.94 -15.11
CA THR A 58 -32.25 0.98 -15.64
C THR A 58 -33.17 0.60 -14.51
N ALA A 59 -34.34 1.25 -14.46
CA ALA A 59 -35.34 1.13 -13.41
C ALA A 59 -35.32 -0.22 -12.69
N ALA A 60 -35.00 -0.17 -11.41
CA ALA A 60 -34.75 -1.23 -10.48
C ALA A 60 -35.26 -2.64 -10.89
N GLY A 61 -34.35 -3.56 -11.08
CA GLY A 61 -34.67 -4.98 -10.91
C GLY A 61 -35.11 -5.76 -12.13
N GLN A 62 -34.76 -5.35 -13.33
CA GLN A 62 -34.91 -6.28 -14.46
C GLN A 62 -33.76 -7.28 -14.44
N LEU A 63 -34.03 -8.51 -13.97
CA LEU A 63 -33.07 -9.62 -13.84
C LEU A 63 -32.20 -9.82 -15.10
N ILE A 64 -32.79 -9.65 -16.30
CA ILE A 64 -32.08 -9.81 -17.57
C ILE A 64 -31.04 -8.71 -17.79
N ASP A 65 -31.34 -7.46 -17.46
CA ASP A 65 -30.42 -6.34 -17.67
C ASP A 65 -29.27 -6.37 -16.65
N GLU A 66 -29.56 -6.75 -15.42
CA GLU A 66 -28.55 -6.99 -14.39
C GLU A 66 -27.61 -8.14 -14.78
N ALA A 67 -28.15 -9.25 -15.30
CA ALA A 67 -27.37 -10.37 -15.79
C ALA A 67 -26.46 -9.98 -16.96
N LYS A 68 -26.95 -9.19 -17.93
CA LYS A 68 -26.14 -8.67 -19.04
C LYS A 68 -25.00 -7.76 -18.56
N PHE A 69 -25.27 -6.92 -17.58
CA PHE A 69 -24.23 -6.07 -16.99
C PHE A 69 -23.13 -6.91 -16.35
N PHE A 70 -23.46 -7.90 -15.53
CA PHE A 70 -22.44 -8.75 -14.90
C PHE A 70 -21.69 -9.58 -15.92
N ALA A 71 -22.35 -10.11 -16.94
CA ALA A 71 -21.66 -10.82 -18.02
C ALA A 71 -20.68 -9.93 -18.77
N ALA A 72 -21.06 -8.68 -19.10
CA ALA A 72 -20.19 -7.71 -19.73
C ALA A 72 -19.03 -7.30 -18.81
N SER A 73 -19.29 -7.12 -17.51
CA SER A 73 -18.26 -6.82 -16.50
C SER A 73 -17.23 -7.95 -16.41
N PHE A 74 -17.67 -9.20 -16.34
CA PHE A 74 -16.76 -10.36 -16.31
C PHE A 74 -15.96 -10.51 -17.62
N GLY A 75 -16.58 -10.25 -18.77
CA GLY A 75 -15.89 -10.20 -20.07
C GLY A 75 -14.81 -9.11 -20.10
N TYR A 76 -15.07 -7.94 -19.54
CA TYR A 76 -14.05 -6.89 -19.37
C TYR A 76 -12.90 -7.36 -18.48
N GLN A 77 -13.21 -7.93 -17.30
CA GLN A 77 -12.20 -8.42 -16.37
C GLN A 77 -11.31 -9.50 -17.00
N GLN A 78 -11.85 -10.36 -17.86
CA GLN A 78 -11.07 -11.33 -18.62
C GLN A 78 -10.05 -10.68 -19.57
N GLN A 79 -10.42 -9.57 -20.21
CA GLN A 79 -9.53 -8.87 -21.13
C GLN A 79 -8.34 -8.22 -20.41
N VAL A 80 -8.55 -7.74 -19.20
CA VAL A 80 -7.53 -7.06 -18.37
C VAL A 80 -6.95 -7.96 -17.28
N LEU A 81 -7.18 -9.26 -17.34
CA LEU A 81 -6.81 -10.22 -16.30
C LEU A 81 -5.33 -10.16 -15.91
N TRP A 82 -4.44 -10.08 -16.90
CA TRP A 82 -3.00 -10.01 -16.66
C TRP A 82 -2.57 -8.72 -15.97
N ASP A 83 -3.24 -7.61 -16.25
CA ASP A 83 -3.00 -6.35 -15.57
C ASP A 83 -3.35 -6.47 -14.09
N TYR A 84 -4.51 -7.05 -13.76
CA TYR A 84 -4.92 -7.32 -12.38
C TYR A 84 -3.91 -8.22 -11.65
N VAL A 85 -3.50 -9.33 -12.27
CA VAL A 85 -2.54 -10.26 -11.66
C VAL A 85 -1.20 -9.59 -11.41
N LEU A 86 -0.70 -8.82 -12.38
CA LEU A 86 0.57 -8.10 -12.23
C LEU A 86 0.47 -7.01 -11.16
N ARG A 87 -0.54 -6.15 -11.25
CA ARG A 87 -0.74 -5.01 -10.37
C ARG A 87 -0.95 -5.46 -8.91
N ASP A 88 -1.91 -6.34 -8.68
CA ASP A 88 -2.26 -6.75 -7.33
C ASP A 88 -1.22 -7.70 -6.75
N GLY A 89 -0.52 -8.49 -7.59
CA GLY A 89 0.66 -9.24 -7.18
C GLY A 89 1.79 -8.33 -6.70
N LEU A 90 2.09 -7.27 -7.43
CA LEU A 90 3.10 -6.29 -7.02
C LEU A 90 2.68 -5.53 -5.77
N TYR A 91 1.41 -5.12 -5.64
CA TYR A 91 0.91 -4.51 -4.41
C TYR A 91 1.02 -5.46 -3.22
N PHE A 92 0.64 -6.73 -3.38
CA PHE A 92 0.77 -7.74 -2.32
C PHE A 92 2.20 -7.79 -1.77
N PHE A 93 3.18 -7.96 -2.66
CA PHE A 93 4.58 -8.03 -2.24
C PHE A 93 5.14 -6.69 -1.75
N ALA A 94 4.68 -5.56 -2.30
CA ALA A 94 5.05 -4.23 -1.81
C ALA A 94 4.57 -3.99 -0.38
N TYR A 95 3.33 -4.36 -0.08
CA TYR A 95 2.80 -4.29 1.29
C TYR A 95 3.51 -5.26 2.22
N LEU A 96 3.78 -6.50 1.78
CA LEU A 96 4.53 -7.47 2.57
C LEU A 96 5.93 -6.94 2.94
N ALA A 97 6.56 -6.21 2.02
CA ALA A 97 7.87 -5.59 2.23
C ALA A 97 7.88 -4.48 3.31
N LEU A 98 6.72 -3.93 3.69
CA LEU A 98 6.64 -2.98 4.79
C LEU A 98 6.93 -3.63 6.16
N ILE A 99 6.74 -4.95 6.29
CA ILE A 99 6.99 -5.67 7.55
C ILE A 99 8.48 -5.63 7.94
N PRO A 100 9.44 -6.08 7.09
CA PRO A 100 10.85 -5.98 7.42
C PRO A 100 11.33 -4.53 7.58
N LEU A 101 10.73 -3.56 6.86
CA LEU A 101 11.02 -2.14 7.08
C LEU A 101 10.56 -1.66 8.46
N ALA A 102 9.38 -2.09 8.91
CA ALA A 102 8.85 -1.77 10.24
C ALA A 102 9.75 -2.36 11.36
N ILE A 103 10.18 -3.61 11.20
CA ILE A 103 11.10 -4.25 12.14
C ILE A 103 12.43 -3.50 12.17
N GLY A 104 13.03 -3.21 11.02
CA GLY A 104 14.27 -2.47 10.92
C GLY A 104 14.17 -1.06 11.53
N LEU A 105 13.07 -0.34 11.31
CA LEU A 105 12.81 0.96 11.93
C LEU A 105 12.79 0.85 13.46
N ARG A 106 12.11 -0.16 14.00
CA ARG A 106 12.02 -0.41 15.43
C ARG A 106 13.39 -0.68 16.05
N GLU A 107 14.20 -1.51 15.40
CA GLU A 107 15.54 -1.88 15.90
C GLU A 107 16.48 -0.67 15.92
N VAL A 108 16.57 0.11 14.84
CA VAL A 108 17.48 1.25 14.80
C VAL A 108 17.03 2.44 15.65
N ALA A 109 15.72 2.62 15.85
CA ALA A 109 15.20 3.74 16.65
C ALA A 109 15.26 3.48 18.16
N GLY A 110 15.43 2.23 18.57
CA GLY A 110 15.43 1.78 19.96
C GLY A 110 14.04 1.81 20.62
N HIS A 111 13.87 0.99 21.65
CA HIS A 111 12.56 0.75 22.29
C HIS A 111 12.00 1.93 23.11
N ARG A 112 12.79 2.95 23.40
CA ARG A 112 12.38 4.08 24.24
C ARG A 112 11.64 5.20 23.51
N ARG A 113 11.66 5.22 22.18
CA ARG A 113 11.06 6.29 21.38
C ARG A 113 9.68 5.87 20.89
N VAL A 114 8.63 6.59 21.32
CA VAL A 114 7.23 6.25 21.01
C VAL A 114 6.89 6.43 19.52
N ALA A 115 7.35 7.53 18.91
CA ALA A 115 6.96 7.83 17.52
C ALA A 115 7.41 6.75 16.51
N PRO A 116 8.68 6.30 16.47
CA PRO A 116 9.06 5.23 15.56
C PRO A 116 8.41 3.89 15.90
N GLN A 117 8.11 3.60 17.19
CA GLN A 117 7.38 2.38 17.55
C GLN A 117 5.96 2.37 16.99
N LEU A 118 5.25 3.51 17.09
CA LEU A 118 3.91 3.65 16.51
C LEU A 118 3.97 3.62 14.99
N ALA A 119 4.95 4.28 14.36
CA ALA A 119 5.15 4.19 12.92
C ALA A 119 5.32 2.74 12.47
N ALA A 120 6.20 1.98 13.13
CA ALA A 120 6.43 0.56 12.83
C ALA A 120 5.16 -0.29 13.04
N ALA A 121 4.45 -0.10 14.14
CA ALA A 121 3.22 -0.84 14.41
C ALA A 121 2.15 -0.60 13.33
N PHE A 122 1.93 0.66 12.94
CA PHE A 122 0.95 0.99 11.90
C PHE A 122 1.42 0.61 10.49
N LEU A 123 2.72 0.53 10.20
CA LEU A 123 3.23 -0.07 8.96
C LEU A 123 2.84 -1.56 8.86
N VAL A 124 2.95 -2.32 9.97
CA VAL A 124 2.52 -3.73 9.99
C VAL A 124 1.00 -3.84 9.80
N VAL A 125 0.20 -2.98 10.45
CA VAL A 125 -1.25 -2.95 10.26
C VAL A 125 -1.61 -2.63 8.80
N ALA A 126 -0.95 -1.63 8.21
CA ALA A 126 -1.14 -1.27 6.80
C ALA A 126 -0.76 -2.42 5.86
N ALA A 127 0.35 -3.12 6.15
CA ALA A 127 0.77 -4.29 5.39
C ALA A 127 -0.29 -5.40 5.42
N ASN A 128 -0.84 -5.72 6.59
CA ASN A 128 -1.86 -6.76 6.72
C ASN A 128 -3.12 -6.44 5.90
N PHE A 129 -3.66 -5.23 6.03
CA PHE A 129 -4.85 -4.83 5.27
C PHE A 129 -4.56 -4.69 3.77
N GLY A 130 -3.38 -4.21 3.40
CA GLY A 130 -2.96 -4.11 2.00
C GLY A 130 -2.77 -5.48 1.35
N CYS A 131 -2.14 -6.43 2.04
CA CYS A 131 -2.04 -7.81 1.59
C CYS A 131 -3.42 -8.48 1.49
N MET A 132 -4.32 -8.23 2.45
CA MET A 132 -5.69 -8.75 2.40
C MET A 132 -6.46 -8.18 1.21
N ASN A 133 -6.34 -6.87 0.93
CA ASN A 133 -6.94 -6.23 -0.25
C ASN A 133 -6.47 -6.92 -1.54
N ALA A 134 -5.17 -7.05 -1.76
CA ALA A 134 -4.60 -7.69 -2.94
C ALA A 134 -4.98 -9.18 -3.05
N PHE A 135 -4.95 -9.91 -1.92
CA PHE A 135 -5.35 -11.32 -1.89
C PHE A 135 -6.82 -11.52 -2.28
N MET A 136 -7.72 -10.66 -1.82
CA MET A 136 -9.13 -10.72 -2.19
C MET A 136 -9.34 -10.53 -3.69
N THR A 137 -8.53 -9.70 -4.34
CA THR A 137 -8.55 -9.57 -5.80
C THR A 137 -8.11 -10.87 -6.48
N PHE A 138 -7.09 -11.56 -5.97
CA PHE A 138 -6.69 -12.87 -6.51
C PHE A 138 -7.79 -13.93 -6.40
N VAL A 139 -8.57 -13.93 -5.34
CA VAL A 139 -9.73 -14.84 -5.23
C VAL A 139 -10.75 -14.54 -6.33
N GLN A 140 -10.96 -13.29 -6.68
CA GLN A 140 -11.87 -12.89 -7.76
C GLN A 140 -11.37 -13.31 -9.14
N VAL A 141 -10.05 -13.37 -9.36
CA VAL A 141 -9.45 -13.85 -10.62
C VAL A 141 -9.95 -15.25 -11.00
N ASP A 142 -10.23 -16.11 -10.03
CA ASP A 142 -10.78 -17.44 -10.29
C ASP A 142 -12.16 -17.39 -10.94
N TYR A 143 -12.98 -16.38 -10.63
CA TYR A 143 -14.26 -16.15 -11.31
C TYR A 143 -14.05 -15.63 -12.72
N TRP A 144 -13.13 -14.69 -12.92
CA TRP A 144 -12.92 -14.00 -14.19
C TRP A 144 -12.22 -14.85 -15.25
N LYS A 145 -11.33 -15.77 -14.84
CA LYS A 145 -10.60 -16.64 -15.79
C LYS A 145 -11.50 -17.69 -16.47
N ASN A 146 -12.66 -17.98 -15.89
CA ASN A 146 -13.60 -18.92 -16.48
C ASN A 146 -14.36 -18.26 -17.64
N SER A 147 -14.47 -18.95 -18.74
CA SER A 147 -15.25 -18.52 -19.91
C SER A 147 -16.67 -19.09 -19.84
N GLY A 148 -17.59 -18.48 -20.57
CA GLY A 148 -18.96 -19.01 -20.72
C GLY A 148 -19.99 -18.37 -19.79
N TRP A 149 -19.68 -17.26 -19.17
CA TRP A 149 -20.63 -16.49 -18.36
C TRP A 149 -21.85 -16.00 -19.15
N ASP A 150 -21.71 -15.80 -20.47
CA ASP A 150 -22.77 -15.46 -21.40
C ASP A 150 -23.80 -16.59 -21.58
N GLN A 151 -23.43 -17.85 -21.26
CA GLN A 151 -24.27 -19.03 -21.38
C GLN A 151 -24.96 -19.41 -20.05
N VAL A 152 -24.64 -18.70 -18.97
CA VAL A 152 -25.19 -18.97 -17.64
C VAL A 152 -26.61 -18.40 -17.54
N PRO A 153 -27.59 -19.13 -16.96
CA PRO A 153 -28.92 -18.58 -16.70
C PRO A 153 -28.91 -17.27 -15.93
N ALA A 154 -29.73 -16.29 -16.33
CA ALA A 154 -29.74 -14.94 -15.76
C ALA A 154 -29.80 -14.90 -14.22
N ALA A 155 -30.60 -15.77 -13.61
CA ALA A 155 -30.71 -15.85 -12.15
C ALA A 155 -29.40 -16.26 -11.47
N ILE A 156 -28.64 -17.19 -12.07
CA ILE A 156 -27.34 -17.62 -11.57
C ILE A 156 -26.31 -16.50 -11.79
N MET A 157 -26.33 -15.87 -12.97
CA MET A 157 -25.43 -14.76 -13.30
C MET A 157 -25.57 -13.61 -12.31
N VAL A 158 -26.80 -13.22 -11.97
CA VAL A 158 -27.08 -12.17 -11.00
C VAL A 158 -26.64 -12.58 -9.59
N ALA A 159 -26.87 -13.81 -9.18
CA ALA A 159 -26.44 -14.30 -7.87
C ALA A 159 -24.89 -14.22 -7.74
N VAL A 160 -24.17 -14.76 -8.73
CA VAL A 160 -22.69 -14.71 -8.74
C VAL A 160 -22.19 -13.27 -8.84
N GLY A 161 -22.82 -12.41 -9.67
CA GLY A 161 -22.45 -11.02 -9.79
C GLY A 161 -22.58 -10.26 -8.48
N ARG A 162 -23.66 -10.48 -7.73
CA ARG A 162 -23.85 -9.85 -6.40
C ARG A 162 -22.86 -10.36 -5.36
N ASP A 163 -22.49 -11.64 -5.41
CA ASP A 163 -21.43 -12.17 -4.54
C ASP A 163 -20.08 -11.50 -4.82
N VAL A 164 -19.75 -11.31 -6.10
CA VAL A 164 -18.53 -10.58 -6.50
C VAL A 164 -18.59 -9.12 -6.07
N ASP A 165 -19.74 -8.45 -6.19
CA ASP A 165 -19.91 -7.06 -5.71
C ASP A 165 -19.73 -6.95 -4.18
N LEU A 166 -20.22 -7.93 -3.42
CA LEU A 166 -19.96 -8.00 -1.98
C LEU A 166 -18.47 -8.14 -1.69
N MET A 167 -17.77 -9.01 -2.42
CA MET A 167 -16.32 -9.19 -2.29
C MET A 167 -15.58 -7.89 -2.65
N ASN A 168 -15.99 -7.19 -3.71
CA ASN A 168 -15.45 -5.87 -4.08
C ASN A 168 -15.65 -4.84 -2.95
N GLY A 169 -16.80 -4.87 -2.29
CA GLY A 169 -17.06 -4.03 -1.12
C GLY A 169 -16.08 -4.32 0.02
N LEU A 170 -15.85 -5.58 0.35
CA LEU A 170 -14.89 -5.98 1.39
C LEU A 170 -13.45 -5.60 1.02
N THR A 171 -13.05 -5.82 -0.24
CA THR A 171 -11.75 -5.41 -0.79
C THR A 171 -11.55 -3.90 -0.64
N ARG A 172 -12.57 -3.10 -1.02
CA ARG A 172 -12.54 -1.64 -0.85
C ARG A 172 -12.33 -1.22 0.61
N TRP A 173 -13.05 -1.85 1.55
CA TRP A 173 -12.88 -1.53 2.97
C TRP A 173 -11.51 -1.93 3.51
N ALA A 174 -10.95 -3.07 3.08
CA ALA A 174 -9.58 -3.45 3.40
C ALA A 174 -8.56 -2.41 2.87
N GLY A 175 -8.76 -1.92 1.64
CA GLY A 175 -7.95 -0.84 1.06
C GLY A 175 -8.02 0.45 1.88
N ILE A 176 -9.23 0.88 2.27
CA ILE A 176 -9.43 2.08 3.11
C ILE A 176 -8.74 1.91 4.48
N ALA A 177 -8.87 0.74 5.10
CA ALA A 177 -8.20 0.45 6.38
C ALA A 177 -6.67 0.47 6.23
N SER A 178 -6.13 -0.06 5.12
CA SER A 178 -4.71 0.02 4.81
C SER A 178 -4.24 1.47 4.65
N PHE A 179 -4.97 2.30 3.91
CA PHE A 179 -4.65 3.73 3.73
C PHE A 179 -4.71 4.51 5.04
N ALA A 180 -5.70 4.25 5.89
CA ALA A 180 -5.80 4.87 7.21
C ALA A 180 -4.61 4.49 8.10
N ALA A 181 -4.27 3.21 8.16
CA ALA A 181 -3.12 2.74 8.93
C ALA A 181 -1.81 3.32 8.39
N LEU A 182 -1.65 3.38 7.05
CA LEU A 182 -0.47 3.96 6.41
C LEU A 182 -0.36 5.46 6.65
N ALA A 183 -1.48 6.21 6.63
CA ALA A 183 -1.50 7.63 6.97
C ALA A 183 -1.02 7.87 8.40
N ILE A 184 -1.47 7.07 9.36
CA ILE A 184 -1.02 7.13 10.75
C ILE A 184 0.46 6.77 10.85
N ALA A 185 0.91 5.71 10.16
CA ALA A 185 2.31 5.31 10.11
C ALA A 185 3.21 6.46 9.61
N LEU A 186 2.83 7.08 8.48
CA LEU A 186 3.56 8.19 7.89
C LEU A 186 3.57 9.44 8.79
N TYR A 187 2.46 9.74 9.47
CA TYR A 187 2.42 10.81 10.46
C TYR A 187 3.45 10.59 11.58
N TYR A 188 3.47 9.39 12.17
CA TYR A 188 4.44 9.08 13.22
C TYR A 188 5.88 8.95 12.70
N LEU A 189 6.08 8.51 11.47
CA LEU A 189 7.38 8.53 10.80
C LEU A 189 7.88 9.99 10.67
N GLY A 190 7.01 10.91 10.23
CA GLY A 190 7.32 12.33 10.19
C GLY A 190 7.72 12.91 11.55
N ARG A 191 7.03 12.50 12.62
CA ARG A 191 7.42 12.87 13.99
C ARG A 191 8.76 12.28 14.41
N ALA A 192 9.03 11.02 14.05
CA ALA A 192 10.29 10.36 14.34
C ALA A 192 11.48 11.10 13.68
N CYS A 193 11.33 11.55 12.43
CA CYS A 193 12.35 12.33 11.72
C CYS A 193 12.62 13.68 12.39
N ARG A 194 11.59 14.34 12.95
CA ARG A 194 11.75 15.64 13.64
C ARG A 194 12.37 15.55 15.03
N SER A 195 12.23 14.42 15.71
CA SER A 195 12.71 14.27 17.10
C SER A 195 14.24 14.11 17.21
N GLY A 196 14.97 14.30 16.13
CA GLY A 196 16.42 14.16 16.05
C GLY A 196 16.85 12.70 16.23
N GLY A 197 17.34 12.07 15.22
CA GLY A 197 17.71 10.67 15.30
C GLY A 197 18.24 10.14 13.99
N VAL A 198 18.03 8.86 13.77
CA VAL A 198 18.56 8.07 12.66
C VAL A 198 17.99 8.47 11.29
N LEU A 199 16.83 9.16 11.26
CA LEU A 199 16.11 9.47 10.02
C LEU A 199 16.25 10.96 9.68
N PRO A 200 16.47 11.31 8.40
CA PRO A 200 16.66 12.70 7.97
C PRO A 200 15.35 13.49 7.98
N GLY A 201 15.45 14.80 8.22
CA GLY A 201 14.30 15.70 8.30
C GLY A 201 13.46 15.76 7.04
N TRP A 202 14.10 15.69 5.84
CA TRP A 202 13.39 15.73 4.55
C TRP A 202 12.42 14.55 4.38
N LEU A 203 12.83 13.35 4.86
CA LEU A 203 11.97 12.17 4.83
C LEU A 203 10.70 12.39 5.67
N GLY A 204 10.84 13.12 6.78
CA GLY A 204 9.72 13.52 7.61
C GLY A 204 8.73 14.44 6.89
N VAL A 205 9.20 15.36 6.06
CA VAL A 205 8.33 16.23 5.25
C VAL A 205 7.54 15.38 4.23
N VAL A 206 8.22 14.50 3.49
CA VAL A 206 7.57 13.60 2.53
C VAL A 206 6.54 12.71 3.22
N ALA A 207 6.85 12.18 4.41
CA ALA A 207 5.93 11.37 5.19
C ALA A 207 4.66 12.15 5.60
N TYR A 208 4.78 13.40 6.06
CA TYR A 208 3.60 14.23 6.37
C TYR A 208 2.75 14.53 5.14
N VAL A 209 3.38 14.86 4.01
CA VAL A 209 2.66 15.07 2.74
C VAL A 209 1.92 13.79 2.34
N GLY A 210 2.58 12.64 2.42
CA GLY A 210 1.97 11.35 2.15
C GLY A 210 0.79 11.05 3.06
N ALA A 211 0.91 11.32 4.35
CA ALA A 211 -0.20 11.15 5.30
C ALA A 211 -1.41 12.02 4.92
N ALA A 212 -1.18 13.28 4.55
CA ALA A 212 -2.24 14.20 4.14
C ALA A 212 -2.93 13.74 2.85
N ILE A 213 -2.17 13.28 1.86
CA ILE A 213 -2.71 12.76 0.59
C ILE A 213 -3.56 11.50 0.85
N LEU A 214 -3.10 10.55 1.68
CA LEU A 214 -3.86 9.34 2.02
C LEU A 214 -5.17 9.67 2.73
N LEU A 215 -5.18 10.63 3.65
CA LEU A 215 -6.41 11.09 4.29
C LEU A 215 -7.36 11.73 3.27
N ALA A 216 -6.84 12.55 2.35
CA ALA A 216 -7.63 13.12 1.27
C ALA A 216 -8.23 12.03 0.37
N MET A 217 -7.46 10.98 0.01
CA MET A 217 -7.97 9.84 -0.75
C MET A 217 -9.12 9.13 -0.06
N ILE A 218 -9.03 8.90 1.26
CA ILE A 218 -10.11 8.28 2.03
C ILE A 218 -11.39 9.11 1.93
N VAL A 219 -11.31 10.44 2.07
CA VAL A 219 -12.46 11.34 1.98
C VAL A 219 -13.02 11.37 0.56
N VAL A 220 -12.15 11.58 -0.44
CA VAL A 220 -12.54 11.67 -1.85
C VAL A 220 -13.19 10.38 -2.33
N SER A 221 -12.70 9.21 -1.89
CA SER A 221 -13.26 7.90 -2.27
C SER A 221 -14.70 7.67 -1.79
N GLN A 222 -15.23 8.51 -0.88
CA GLN A 222 -16.62 8.44 -0.41
C GLN A 222 -17.57 9.37 -1.21
N VAL A 223 -17.02 10.19 -2.11
CA VAL A 223 -17.82 11.15 -2.90
C VAL A 223 -17.93 10.65 -4.34
N SER A 224 -19.12 10.52 -4.86
CA SER A 224 -19.35 10.11 -6.26
C SER A 224 -18.85 11.16 -7.24
N GLY A 225 -18.36 10.71 -8.40
CA GLY A 225 -17.88 11.59 -9.48
C GLY A 225 -16.49 12.20 -9.25
N THR A 226 -15.72 11.67 -8.30
CA THR A 226 -14.36 12.14 -7.98
C THR A 226 -13.26 11.20 -8.43
N ASP A 227 -13.54 10.27 -9.33
CA ASP A 227 -12.59 9.23 -9.77
C ASP A 227 -11.30 9.81 -10.33
N ALA A 228 -11.38 10.87 -11.13
CA ALA A 228 -10.19 11.53 -11.68
C ALA A 228 -9.27 12.10 -10.57
N ILE A 229 -9.87 12.68 -9.52
CA ILE A 229 -9.11 13.20 -8.37
C ILE A 229 -8.49 12.05 -7.60
N ASN A 230 -9.26 10.99 -7.35
CA ASN A 230 -8.77 9.81 -6.65
C ASN A 230 -7.61 9.13 -7.39
N ASN A 231 -7.70 9.03 -8.72
CA ASN A 231 -6.63 8.49 -9.56
C ASN A 231 -5.37 9.36 -9.49
N LEU A 232 -5.50 10.69 -9.52
CA LEU A 232 -4.37 11.61 -9.38
C LEU A 232 -3.68 11.48 -8.01
N LEU A 233 -4.46 11.39 -6.94
CA LEU A 233 -3.93 11.18 -5.59
C LEU A 233 -3.24 9.82 -5.46
N SER A 234 -3.80 8.77 -6.08
CA SER A 234 -3.21 7.43 -6.13
C SER A 234 -1.85 7.45 -6.85
N LEU A 235 -1.76 8.18 -7.99
CA LEU A 235 -0.49 8.42 -8.68
C LEU A 235 0.54 9.09 -7.78
N ALA A 236 0.16 10.17 -7.08
CA ALA A 236 1.06 10.89 -6.19
C ALA A 236 1.58 9.99 -5.06
N ILE A 237 0.72 9.15 -4.48
CA ILE A 237 1.13 8.21 -3.44
C ILE A 237 2.01 7.10 -4.01
N GLY A 238 1.54 6.38 -5.03
CA GLY A 238 2.18 5.15 -5.47
C GLY A 238 3.45 5.37 -6.30
N MET A 239 3.52 6.43 -7.11
CA MET A 239 4.69 6.71 -7.96
C MET A 239 5.71 7.66 -7.32
N VAL A 240 5.32 8.43 -6.31
CA VAL A 240 6.22 9.43 -5.72
C VAL A 240 6.44 9.16 -4.23
N VAL A 241 5.40 9.25 -3.41
CA VAL A 241 5.56 9.19 -1.96
C VAL A 241 6.02 7.81 -1.49
N ALA A 242 5.35 6.74 -1.91
CA ALA A 242 5.67 5.39 -1.45
C ALA A 242 7.10 4.96 -1.85
N PRO A 243 7.57 5.16 -3.10
CA PRO A 243 8.96 4.88 -3.45
C PRO A 243 9.97 5.70 -2.64
N ILE A 244 9.75 7.01 -2.51
CA ILE A 244 10.66 7.88 -1.75
C ILE A 244 10.73 7.45 -0.28
N VAL A 245 9.60 7.18 0.35
CA VAL A 245 9.55 6.80 1.76
C VAL A 245 10.15 5.41 1.98
N THR A 246 9.79 4.41 1.18
CA THR A 246 10.25 3.03 1.39
C THR A 246 11.74 2.89 1.09
N ILE A 247 12.22 3.46 -0.02
CA ILE A 247 13.65 3.47 -0.38
C ILE A 247 14.44 4.29 0.64
N GLY A 248 13.96 5.49 0.96
CA GLY A 248 14.60 6.37 1.94
C GLY A 248 14.70 5.69 3.31
N LEU A 249 13.62 5.11 3.80
CA LEU A 249 13.61 4.38 5.06
C LEU A 249 14.59 3.21 5.05
N GLY A 250 14.57 2.36 4.01
CA GLY A 250 15.48 1.23 3.87
C GLY A 250 16.96 1.64 3.84
N VAL A 251 17.30 2.72 3.11
CA VAL A 251 18.67 3.23 3.04
C VAL A 251 19.15 3.78 4.38
N HIS A 252 18.30 4.54 5.10
CA HIS A 252 18.69 5.11 6.39
C HIS A 252 18.77 4.06 7.50
N ILE A 253 17.90 3.05 7.50
CA ILE A 253 18.04 1.89 8.38
C ILE A 253 19.39 1.19 8.13
N ALA A 254 19.76 0.99 6.86
CA ALA A 254 21.03 0.35 6.53
C ALA A 254 22.24 1.15 7.00
N ARG A 255 22.22 2.46 6.84
CA ARG A 255 23.30 3.35 7.31
C ARG A 255 23.42 3.33 8.83
N ALA A 256 22.30 3.38 9.53
CA ALA A 256 22.30 3.32 10.99
C ALA A 256 22.82 2.00 11.52
N ALA A 257 22.47 0.88 10.88
CA ALA A 257 22.97 -0.46 11.23
C ALA A 257 24.47 -0.63 10.94
N SER A 258 25.01 0.07 9.92
CA SER A 258 26.46 0.00 9.60
C SER A 258 27.33 0.92 10.45
N GLY A 259 26.76 1.75 11.32
CA GLY A 259 27.48 2.75 12.09
C GLY A 259 28.14 3.86 11.23
N ALA A 260 27.75 3.98 9.97
CA ALA A 260 28.31 4.98 9.06
C ALA A 260 27.91 6.39 9.53
N PRO A 261 28.85 7.37 9.60
CA PRO A 261 28.54 8.74 9.97
C PRO A 261 27.53 9.34 8.98
N GLU A 262 26.62 10.14 9.49
CA GLU A 262 25.67 10.89 8.66
C GLU A 262 26.45 11.81 7.70
N PRO A 263 26.14 11.85 6.39
CA PRO A 263 26.75 12.84 5.52
C PRO A 263 26.41 14.21 6.07
N VAL A 264 27.43 15.00 6.39
CA VAL A 264 27.27 16.38 6.84
C VAL A 264 26.67 17.13 5.65
N ASP A 265 25.37 17.40 5.69
CA ASP A 265 24.72 18.29 4.73
C ASP A 265 25.48 19.60 4.78
N GLY A 266 26.18 19.93 3.68
CA GLY A 266 26.92 21.13 3.56
C GLY A 266 26.01 22.35 3.79
N ARG A 267 26.21 23.01 4.93
CA ARG A 267 25.66 24.33 5.21
C ARG A 267 26.40 25.38 4.38
#